data_ffdd1dab3b4db20a86c73c3a0bacf2c1
#
_entry.id   ffdd1dab3b4db20a86c73c3a0bacf2c1
#
_cell.length_a   1.000
_cell.length_b   1.000
_cell.length_c   1.000
_cell.angle_alpha   90.00
_cell.angle_beta   90.00
_cell.angle_gamma   90.00
#
_symmetry.space_group_name_H-M   'P 1'
#
loop_
_entity.id
_entity.type
_entity.pdbx_description
1 polymer ?
#
loop_
_entity_poly.entity_id
_entity_poly.type
_entity_poly.pdbx_seq_one_letter_code
_entity_poly.pdbx_strand_id
1 'polypeptide(L)'
;MQLDPKQAIDYSFVTDRDGNRISSSEYVGKSSVDLNIREVLVKDRNSERVIRTPGAVLGPQESAYLISEEFINVPDGYVAYVFLKNRLSQNGLLAFNTGIIDSGYHGPISTLIINLSQIDQPIPDMSMGIGSAFFRVVFQKIGQESSSFNPDFNSVKKDYEEYCRFRQNELTNLPRNFLDPEKLKKEIDSELTEKISSFSIMKLGTVVAAVGILLSLLPLGRDYYFSDKIDLSSIRAESKQAKEDVTKLQKDVSDLRLSLSNLNNNNELSALRGDMEAIKSIIESSAKDKTGGLSSEPPVN
;
A
#
# COMPACT_ATOMS: atom_id res chain seq x y z
N MET A 1 -18.17 21.28 22.38
CA MET A 1 -18.11 20.41 23.58
C MET A 1 -18.35 18.98 23.13
N GLN A 2 -17.53 18.02 23.59
CA GLN A 2 -17.74 16.60 23.28
C GLN A 2 -19.00 16.08 24.02
N LEU A 3 -19.81 15.30 23.31
CA LEU A 3 -20.98 14.65 23.90
C LEU A 3 -20.55 13.39 24.66
N ASP A 4 -21.16 13.16 25.81
CA ASP A 4 -20.97 11.90 26.53
C ASP A 4 -21.49 10.71 25.69
N PRO A 5 -20.74 9.60 25.55
CA PRO A 5 -21.16 8.46 24.74
C PRO A 5 -22.51 7.86 25.14
N LYS A 6 -22.79 7.80 26.45
CA LYS A 6 -24.11 7.35 26.93
C LYS A 6 -25.22 8.28 26.43
N GLN A 7 -25.01 9.60 26.49
CA GLN A 7 -25.98 10.57 25.99
C GLN A 7 -26.16 10.45 24.47
N ALA A 8 -25.07 10.23 23.73
CA ALA A 8 -25.14 10.03 22.28
C ALA A 8 -26.06 8.85 21.93
N ILE A 9 -25.98 7.76 22.68
CA ILE A 9 -26.84 6.58 22.49
C ILE A 9 -28.25 6.87 22.95
N ASP A 10 -28.44 7.50 24.11
CA ASP A 10 -29.77 7.87 24.62
C ASP A 10 -30.53 8.83 23.67
N TYR A 11 -29.80 9.67 22.92
CA TYR A 11 -30.34 10.55 21.88
C TYR A 11 -30.43 9.89 20.48
N SER A 12 -30.16 8.59 20.38
CA SER A 12 -30.20 7.85 19.11
C SER A 12 -29.24 8.37 18.04
N PHE A 13 -28.07 8.93 18.43
CA PHE A 13 -27.00 9.28 17.50
C PHE A 13 -26.29 8.01 16.97
N VAL A 14 -26.40 6.92 17.70
CA VAL A 14 -26.01 5.60 17.25
C VAL A 14 -27.17 4.64 17.51
N THR A 15 -27.58 3.93 16.46
CA THR A 15 -28.68 2.97 16.49
C THR A 15 -28.25 1.66 15.85
N ASP A 16 -29.04 0.61 16.06
CA ASP A 16 -28.96 -0.56 15.21
C ASP A 16 -29.48 -0.24 13.79
N ARG A 17 -29.43 -1.23 12.90
CA ARG A 17 -29.91 -1.12 11.53
C ARG A 17 -31.39 -0.77 11.43
N ASP A 18 -32.19 -1.26 12.36
CA ASP A 18 -33.65 -1.09 12.37
C ASP A 18 -34.07 0.24 13.02
N GLY A 19 -33.11 1.04 13.50
CA GLY A 19 -33.31 2.32 14.13
C GLY A 19 -33.57 2.24 15.64
N ASN A 20 -33.41 1.04 16.23
CA ASN A 20 -33.54 0.88 17.66
C ASN A 20 -32.30 1.35 18.40
N ARG A 21 -32.47 1.78 19.63
CA ARG A 21 -31.36 2.17 20.49
C ARG A 21 -30.54 0.94 20.91
N ILE A 22 -29.24 1.06 20.81
CA ILE A 22 -28.32 0.10 21.40
C ILE A 22 -28.22 0.29 22.93
N SER A 23 -27.67 -0.69 23.65
CA SER A 23 -27.51 -0.57 25.10
C SER A 23 -26.54 0.55 25.47
N SER A 24 -27.01 1.55 26.23
CA SER A 24 -26.17 2.66 26.69
C SER A 24 -25.41 2.37 27.98
N SER A 25 -25.79 1.32 28.72
CA SER A 25 -25.22 0.97 30.02
C SER A 25 -23.73 0.63 29.95
N GLU A 26 -23.27 0.07 28.83
CA GLU A 26 -21.87 -0.32 28.60
C GLU A 26 -20.97 0.88 28.33
N TYR A 27 -21.53 2.06 28.10
CA TYR A 27 -20.81 3.26 27.72
C TYR A 27 -20.68 4.28 28.85
N VAL A 28 -21.12 3.95 30.05
CA VAL A 28 -20.94 4.79 31.25
C VAL A 28 -19.44 4.95 31.52
N GLY A 29 -18.99 6.20 31.58
CA GLY A 29 -17.58 6.53 31.83
C GLY A 29 -16.61 6.28 30.65
N LYS A 30 -17.11 5.90 29.49
CA LYS A 30 -16.32 5.83 28.25
C LYS A 30 -16.25 7.20 27.59
N SER A 31 -15.26 7.39 26.70
CA SER A 31 -15.07 8.63 25.92
C SER A 31 -15.50 8.51 24.48
N SER A 32 -15.95 7.33 24.03
CA SER A 32 -16.33 7.07 22.62
C SER A 32 -17.31 5.91 22.54
N VAL A 33 -18.09 5.85 21.46
CA VAL A 33 -18.92 4.70 21.11
C VAL A 33 -18.13 3.80 20.17
N ASP A 34 -18.11 2.52 20.48
CA ASP A 34 -17.49 1.51 19.60
C ASP A 34 -18.52 1.02 18.58
N LEU A 35 -18.10 0.86 17.32
CA LEU A 35 -18.91 0.29 16.24
C LEU A 35 -18.33 -1.06 15.81
N ASN A 36 -19.21 -2.01 15.56
CA ASN A 36 -18.87 -3.37 15.18
C ASN A 36 -18.85 -3.54 13.65
N ILE A 37 -18.10 -4.53 13.18
CA ILE A 37 -18.11 -4.93 11.77
C ILE A 37 -19.35 -5.81 11.56
N ARG A 38 -20.15 -5.47 10.54
CA ARG A 38 -21.23 -6.32 10.03
C ARG A 38 -20.74 -7.15 8.86
N GLU A 39 -20.13 -6.47 7.90
CA GLU A 39 -19.72 -7.08 6.65
C GLU A 39 -18.34 -6.61 6.22
N VAL A 40 -17.66 -7.52 5.56
CA VAL A 40 -16.39 -7.29 4.89
C VAL A 40 -16.61 -7.50 3.40
N LEU A 41 -16.24 -6.51 2.61
CA LEU A 41 -16.18 -6.62 1.16
C LEU A 41 -14.73 -6.85 0.76
N VAL A 42 -14.44 -7.97 0.12
CA VAL A 42 -13.08 -8.36 -0.26
C VAL A 42 -13.08 -8.92 -1.68
N LYS A 43 -11.99 -8.74 -2.42
CA LYS A 43 -11.82 -9.41 -3.71
C LYS A 43 -11.47 -10.88 -3.50
N ASP A 44 -12.21 -11.76 -4.15
CA ASP A 44 -11.90 -13.18 -4.17
C ASP A 44 -10.55 -13.44 -4.86
N ARG A 45 -9.78 -14.34 -4.26
CA ARG A 45 -8.43 -14.66 -4.74
C ARG A 45 -8.40 -15.32 -6.13
N ASN A 46 -9.47 -15.97 -6.50
CA ASN A 46 -9.51 -16.77 -7.73
C ASN A 46 -10.25 -16.08 -8.88
N SER A 47 -11.20 -15.19 -8.58
CA SER A 47 -12.11 -14.64 -9.59
C SER A 47 -12.07 -13.11 -9.73
N GLU A 48 -11.29 -12.41 -8.91
CA GLU A 48 -11.28 -10.95 -8.77
C GLU A 48 -12.66 -10.32 -8.47
N ARG A 49 -13.68 -11.13 -8.24
CA ARG A 49 -15.02 -10.65 -7.87
C ARG A 49 -15.02 -10.17 -6.44
N VAL A 50 -15.78 -9.11 -6.19
CA VAL A 50 -16.01 -8.65 -4.83
C VAL A 50 -17.05 -9.54 -4.16
N ILE A 51 -16.69 -10.15 -3.05
CA ILE A 51 -17.56 -10.97 -2.22
C ILE A 51 -17.89 -10.25 -0.92
N ARG A 52 -19.08 -10.53 -0.39
CA ARG A 52 -19.54 -10.09 0.94
C ARG A 52 -19.39 -11.25 1.91
N THR A 53 -18.81 -11.00 3.06
CA THR A 53 -18.56 -12.02 4.07
C THR A 53 -18.61 -11.39 5.47
N PRO A 54 -19.01 -12.11 6.52
CA PRO A 54 -18.99 -11.58 7.89
C PRO A 54 -17.55 -11.38 8.43
N GLY A 55 -16.56 -12.04 7.86
CA GLY A 55 -15.15 -11.92 8.21
C GLY A 55 -14.26 -12.32 7.06
N ALA A 56 -13.00 -11.95 7.10
CA ALA A 56 -12.03 -12.28 6.07
C ALA A 56 -10.62 -12.39 6.66
N VAL A 57 -9.74 -13.03 5.90
CA VAL A 57 -8.30 -12.99 6.14
C VAL A 57 -7.67 -12.21 5.00
N LEU A 58 -7.04 -11.09 5.30
CA LEU A 58 -6.33 -10.27 4.33
C LEU A 58 -4.87 -10.67 4.26
N GLY A 59 -4.44 -11.09 3.08
CA GLY A 59 -3.01 -11.25 2.79
C GLY A 59 -2.27 -9.92 2.76
N PRO A 60 -0.93 -9.95 2.71
CA PRO A 60 -0.11 -8.76 2.56
C PRO A 60 -0.54 -7.92 1.36
N GLN A 61 -0.66 -6.61 1.53
CA GLN A 61 -1.09 -5.63 0.52
C GLN A 61 -2.56 -5.77 0.06
N GLU A 62 -3.31 -6.77 0.50
CA GLU A 62 -4.73 -6.89 0.17
C GLU A 62 -5.56 -5.82 0.87
N SER A 63 -6.62 -5.39 0.19
CA SER A 63 -7.55 -4.37 0.68
C SER A 63 -8.96 -4.93 0.82
N ALA A 64 -9.72 -4.36 1.76
CA ALA A 64 -11.13 -4.67 1.97
C ALA A 64 -11.89 -3.44 2.47
N TYR A 65 -13.19 -3.38 2.18
CA TYR A 65 -14.09 -2.49 2.90
C TYR A 65 -14.66 -3.18 4.12
N LEU A 66 -14.61 -2.50 5.27
CA LEU A 66 -15.35 -2.89 6.47
C LEU A 66 -16.59 -2.00 6.59
N ILE A 67 -17.74 -2.60 6.83
CA ILE A 67 -19.02 -1.88 6.98
C ILE A 67 -19.53 -2.10 8.39
N SER A 68 -20.00 -1.02 9.04
CA SER A 68 -20.52 -1.08 10.41
C SER A 68 -21.86 -1.78 10.50
N GLU A 69 -22.09 -2.44 11.65
CA GLU A 69 -23.41 -2.94 12.07
C GLU A 69 -24.33 -1.79 12.46
N GLU A 70 -23.79 -0.86 13.24
CA GLU A 70 -24.50 0.27 13.76
C GLU A 70 -24.62 1.38 12.72
N PHE A 71 -25.72 2.12 12.77
CA PHE A 71 -25.97 3.33 12.00
C PHE A 71 -25.60 4.55 12.83
N ILE A 72 -24.97 5.52 12.18
CA ILE A 72 -24.68 6.83 12.76
C ILE A 72 -25.71 7.83 12.28
N ASN A 73 -26.22 8.61 13.22
CA ASN A 73 -27.12 9.71 13.00
C ASN A 73 -26.44 10.98 13.54
N VAL A 74 -26.06 11.88 12.68
CA VAL A 74 -25.41 13.13 13.06
C VAL A 74 -26.41 14.26 12.88
N PRO A 75 -27.09 14.71 13.95
CA PRO A 75 -28.07 15.79 13.82
C PRO A 75 -27.42 17.14 13.54
N ASP A 76 -28.21 18.11 13.11
CA ASP A 76 -27.77 19.48 12.93
C ASP A 76 -27.10 20.05 14.18
N GLY A 77 -26.02 20.77 13.99
CA GLY A 77 -25.22 21.33 15.09
C GLY A 77 -24.26 20.34 15.74
N TYR A 78 -24.11 19.16 15.17
CA TYR A 78 -23.13 18.17 15.59
C TYR A 78 -22.24 17.72 14.43
N VAL A 79 -21.09 17.20 14.80
CA VAL A 79 -20.15 16.51 13.91
C VAL A 79 -19.71 15.22 14.61
N ALA A 80 -19.50 14.17 13.85
CA ALA A 80 -18.91 12.94 14.37
C ALA A 80 -17.48 12.78 13.87
N TYR A 81 -16.60 12.36 14.78
CA TYR A 81 -15.23 11.97 14.45
C TYR A 81 -15.11 10.46 14.58
N VAL A 82 -14.58 9.83 13.56
CA VAL A 82 -14.43 8.38 13.49
C VAL A 82 -12.95 8.03 13.49
N PHE A 83 -12.58 7.10 14.34
CA PHE A 83 -11.21 6.62 14.50
C PHE A 83 -11.17 5.10 14.41
N LEU A 84 -10.14 4.56 13.76
CA LEU A 84 -9.86 3.14 13.83
C LEU A 84 -9.41 2.75 15.24
N LYS A 85 -9.79 1.58 15.73
CA LYS A 85 -9.28 1.07 17.00
C LYS A 85 -7.79 0.76 16.91
N ASN A 86 -7.00 1.22 17.87
CA ASN A 86 -5.53 1.06 17.91
C ASN A 86 -5.07 -0.38 17.70
N ARG A 87 -5.83 -1.37 18.19
CA ARG A 87 -5.49 -2.78 18.05
C ARG A 87 -5.36 -3.19 16.57
N LEU A 88 -6.22 -2.67 15.70
CA LEU A 88 -6.17 -2.98 14.27
C LEU A 88 -4.94 -2.33 13.61
N SER A 89 -4.66 -1.08 13.95
CA SER A 89 -3.46 -0.38 13.46
C SER A 89 -2.17 -1.05 13.94
N GLN A 90 -2.13 -1.53 15.18
CA GLN A 90 -0.98 -2.26 15.71
C GLN A 90 -0.73 -3.61 15.01
N ASN A 91 -1.76 -4.20 14.44
CA ASN A 91 -1.64 -5.40 13.62
C ASN A 91 -1.24 -5.10 12.16
N GLY A 92 -0.92 -3.85 11.83
CA GLY A 92 -0.52 -3.44 10.49
C GLY A 92 -1.69 -3.20 9.53
N LEU A 93 -2.94 -3.12 10.04
CA LEU A 93 -4.09 -2.74 9.24
C LEU A 93 -4.20 -1.20 9.20
N LEU A 94 -4.09 -0.62 8.01
CA LEU A 94 -4.27 0.81 7.80
C LEU A 94 -5.67 1.09 7.26
N ALA A 95 -6.38 2.06 7.86
CA ALA A 95 -7.64 2.58 7.34
C ALA A 95 -7.41 3.89 6.58
N PHE A 96 -8.01 4.00 5.38
CA PHE A 96 -7.82 5.16 4.50
C PHE A 96 -8.76 6.32 4.80
N ASN A 97 -9.95 6.05 5.27
CA ASN A 97 -10.96 7.08 5.52
C ASN A 97 -11.58 6.92 6.91
N THR A 98 -10.81 7.23 7.90
CA THR A 98 -11.32 7.61 9.22
C THR A 98 -11.32 9.13 9.26
N GLY A 99 -12.40 9.75 9.66
CA GLY A 99 -12.45 11.20 9.56
C GLY A 99 -13.69 11.82 10.17
N ILE A 100 -14.12 12.89 9.53
CA ILE A 100 -15.24 13.69 9.95
C ILE A 100 -16.51 13.22 9.22
N ILE A 101 -17.59 13.09 9.96
CA ILE A 101 -18.93 12.87 9.41
C ILE A 101 -19.76 14.12 9.73
N ASP A 102 -20.21 14.77 8.69
CA ASP A 102 -20.92 16.03 8.78
C ASP A 102 -22.35 15.87 9.32
N SER A 103 -22.91 16.98 9.78
CA SER A 103 -24.32 17.11 10.16
C SER A 103 -25.24 16.61 9.04
N GLY A 104 -26.35 16.00 9.42
CA GLY A 104 -27.32 15.45 8.49
C GLY A 104 -26.99 14.04 7.96
N TYR A 105 -25.88 13.45 8.34
CA TYR A 105 -25.57 12.07 7.95
C TYR A 105 -26.45 11.07 8.71
N HIS A 106 -27.05 10.13 7.99
CA HIS A 106 -27.78 9.01 8.55
C HIS A 106 -27.46 7.72 7.77
N GLY A 107 -26.83 6.76 8.39
CA GLY A 107 -26.53 5.47 7.76
C GLY A 107 -25.34 4.73 8.38
N PRO A 108 -25.01 3.58 7.79
CA PRO A 108 -23.81 2.84 8.17
C PRO A 108 -22.57 3.59 7.72
N ILE A 109 -21.44 3.31 8.35
CA ILE A 109 -20.14 3.81 7.89
C ILE A 109 -19.28 2.66 7.39
N SER A 110 -18.36 3.01 6.52
CA SER A 110 -17.37 2.05 6.02
C SER A 110 -16.00 2.67 5.94
N THR A 111 -14.99 1.84 5.97
CA THR A 111 -13.61 2.23 5.68
C THR A 111 -12.95 1.22 4.76
N LEU A 112 -12.13 1.71 3.87
CA LEU A 112 -11.17 0.88 3.15
C LEU A 112 -9.98 0.63 4.08
N ILE A 113 -9.66 -0.64 4.30
CA ILE A 113 -8.46 -1.05 5.03
C ILE A 113 -7.50 -1.77 4.10
N ILE A 114 -6.23 -1.68 4.43
CA ILE A 114 -5.15 -2.40 3.75
C ILE A 114 -4.30 -3.10 4.80
N ASN A 115 -3.90 -4.33 4.52
CA ASN A 115 -2.92 -5.04 5.31
C ASN A 115 -1.50 -4.64 4.86
N LEU A 116 -0.84 -3.80 5.64
CA LEU A 116 0.57 -3.41 5.42
C LEU A 116 1.57 -4.36 6.06
N SER A 117 1.10 -5.37 6.81
CA SER A 117 1.98 -6.36 7.40
C SER A 117 2.46 -7.38 6.35
N GLN A 118 3.48 -8.13 6.68
CA GLN A 118 4.00 -9.21 5.81
C GLN A 118 3.31 -10.57 6.04
N ILE A 119 2.30 -10.61 6.89
CA ILE A 119 1.58 -11.84 7.24
C ILE A 119 0.09 -11.66 7.01
N ASP A 120 -0.62 -12.77 6.89
CA ASP A 120 -2.07 -12.78 6.82
C ASP A 120 -2.68 -12.21 8.09
N GLN A 121 -3.59 -11.25 7.96
CA GLN A 121 -4.28 -10.62 9.08
C GLN A 121 -5.76 -10.98 9.08
N PRO A 122 -6.27 -11.62 10.13
CA PRO A 122 -7.69 -11.89 10.25
C PRO A 122 -8.43 -10.60 10.57
N ILE A 123 -9.53 -10.37 9.88
CA ILE A 123 -10.52 -9.35 10.22
C ILE A 123 -11.49 -9.97 11.21
N PRO A 124 -11.67 -9.36 12.39
CA PRO A 124 -12.59 -9.89 13.39
C PRO A 124 -14.01 -10.00 12.83
N ASP A 125 -14.61 -11.15 12.96
CA ASP A 125 -16.00 -11.46 12.62
C ASP A 125 -16.91 -11.13 13.81
N MET A 126 -18.13 -10.71 13.54
CA MET A 126 -19.16 -10.49 14.56
C MET A 126 -19.46 -11.73 15.40
N SER A 127 -19.29 -12.93 14.86
CA SER A 127 -19.43 -14.17 15.61
C SER A 127 -18.43 -14.33 16.78
N MET A 128 -17.36 -13.55 16.76
CA MET A 128 -16.34 -13.56 17.81
C MET A 128 -16.66 -12.66 19.02
N GLY A 129 -17.81 -12.00 19.08
CA GLY A 129 -18.26 -11.20 20.22
C GLY A 129 -17.44 -9.91 20.43
N ILE A 130 -17.01 -9.64 21.67
CA ILE A 130 -16.34 -8.38 22.13
C ILE A 130 -15.15 -7.93 21.26
N GLY A 131 -14.71 -8.73 20.30
CA GLY A 131 -13.59 -8.45 19.40
C GLY A 131 -13.92 -7.78 18.07
N SER A 132 -15.21 -7.68 17.70
CA SER A 132 -15.63 -7.23 16.35
C SER A 132 -15.63 -5.71 16.15
N ALA A 133 -15.53 -4.93 17.22
CA ALA A 133 -15.50 -3.48 17.14
C ALA A 133 -14.23 -2.99 16.44
N PHE A 134 -14.39 -2.15 15.41
CA PHE A 134 -13.29 -1.64 14.60
C PHE A 134 -13.19 -0.12 14.58
N PHE A 135 -14.32 0.59 14.72
CA PHE A 135 -14.33 2.04 14.84
C PHE A 135 -14.64 2.49 16.26
N ARG A 136 -14.17 3.71 16.53
CA ARG A 136 -14.58 4.54 17.66
C ARG A 136 -15.15 5.84 17.13
N VAL A 137 -16.31 6.22 17.64
CA VAL A 137 -16.99 7.44 17.24
C VAL A 137 -17.10 8.36 18.43
N VAL A 138 -16.80 9.62 18.19
CA VAL A 138 -16.94 10.72 19.14
C VAL A 138 -17.83 11.77 18.51
N PHE A 139 -18.84 12.22 19.22
CA PHE A 139 -19.70 13.31 18.78
C PHE A 139 -19.30 14.62 19.44
N GLN A 140 -19.25 15.68 18.66
CA GLN A 140 -18.96 17.02 19.14
C GLN A 140 -20.03 17.98 18.68
N LYS A 141 -20.55 18.79 19.62
CA LYS A 141 -21.43 19.89 19.32
C LYS A 141 -20.65 21.01 18.64
N ILE A 142 -21.14 21.46 17.48
CA ILE A 142 -20.61 22.59 16.70
C ILE A 142 -21.68 23.68 16.60
N GLY A 143 -21.27 24.94 16.75
CA GLY A 143 -22.17 26.08 16.61
C GLY A 143 -22.88 26.51 17.91
N GLN A 144 -23.57 27.65 17.81
CA GLN A 144 -24.34 28.21 18.92
C GLN A 144 -25.66 27.42 19.14
N GLU A 145 -26.13 27.42 20.37
CA GLU A 145 -27.35 26.74 20.73
C GLU A 145 -28.52 27.24 19.91
N SER A 146 -29.00 26.46 18.95
CA SER A 146 -30.41 26.57 18.58
C SER A 146 -31.20 26.03 19.78
N SER A 147 -32.08 26.85 20.33
CA SER A 147 -32.79 26.63 21.57
C SER A 147 -33.80 25.46 21.56
N SER A 148 -33.81 24.64 20.55
CA SER A 148 -34.58 23.42 20.46
C SER A 148 -33.78 22.35 19.74
N PHE A 149 -33.20 21.43 20.50
CA PHE A 149 -32.74 20.15 19.95
C PHE A 149 -33.98 19.42 19.41
N ASN A 150 -34.21 19.55 18.11
CA ASN A 150 -35.15 18.73 17.41
C ASN A 150 -34.37 17.63 16.70
N PRO A 151 -34.53 16.36 17.11
CA PRO A 151 -33.87 15.24 16.45
C PRO A 151 -34.52 14.88 15.10
N ASP A 152 -35.33 15.77 14.53
CA ASP A 152 -35.85 15.58 13.17
C ASP A 152 -34.68 15.52 12.20
N PHE A 153 -34.23 14.31 11.97
CA PHE A 153 -33.26 13.98 10.98
C PHE A 153 -33.88 14.16 9.58
N ASN A 154 -33.76 15.35 9.01
CA ASN A 154 -34.08 15.60 7.60
C ASN A 154 -33.12 14.89 6.64
N SER A 155 -32.30 13.99 7.17
CA SER A 155 -31.34 13.22 6.40
C SER A 155 -32.01 12.04 5.70
N VAL A 156 -31.71 11.88 4.43
CA VAL A 156 -32.10 10.70 3.68
C VAL A 156 -31.40 9.49 4.29
N LYS A 157 -32.18 8.60 4.91
CA LYS A 157 -31.67 7.33 5.43
C LYS A 157 -31.08 6.54 4.27
N LYS A 158 -29.79 6.25 4.32
CA LYS A 158 -29.15 5.41 3.32
C LYS A 158 -29.61 3.97 3.51
N ASP A 159 -30.17 3.39 2.46
CA ASP A 159 -30.45 1.95 2.44
C ASP A 159 -29.15 1.18 2.58
N TYR A 160 -29.11 0.23 3.51
CA TYR A 160 -27.92 -0.59 3.79
C TYR A 160 -27.47 -1.37 2.56
N GLU A 161 -28.40 -1.97 1.83
CA GLU A 161 -28.09 -2.77 0.64
C GLU A 161 -27.56 -1.90 -0.52
N GLU A 162 -28.13 -0.71 -0.70
CA GLU A 162 -27.63 0.25 -1.68
C GLU A 162 -26.23 0.73 -1.31
N TYR A 163 -26.00 1.00 -0.03
CA TYR A 163 -24.70 1.39 0.48
C TYR A 163 -23.64 0.31 0.24
N CYS A 164 -23.97 -0.96 0.53
CA CYS A 164 -23.07 -2.09 0.28
C CYS A 164 -22.76 -2.23 -1.21
N ARG A 165 -23.77 -2.13 -2.10
CA ARG A 165 -23.56 -2.18 -3.56
C ARG A 165 -22.66 -1.06 -4.04
N PHE A 166 -22.83 0.14 -3.52
CA PHE A 166 -21.95 1.26 -3.86
C PHE A 166 -20.48 0.94 -3.49
N ARG A 167 -20.23 0.46 -2.27
CA ARG A 167 -18.89 0.06 -1.83
C ARG A 167 -18.32 -1.13 -2.60
N GLN A 168 -19.15 -2.08 -3.01
CA GLN A 168 -18.72 -3.17 -3.90
C GLN A 168 -18.23 -2.64 -5.25
N ASN A 169 -18.96 -1.69 -5.84
CA ASN A 169 -18.54 -1.08 -7.10
C ASN A 169 -17.23 -0.29 -6.97
N GLU A 170 -17.04 0.44 -5.88
CA GLU A 170 -15.78 1.12 -5.61
C GLU A 170 -14.62 0.13 -5.50
N LEU A 171 -14.79 -0.95 -4.73
CA LEU A 171 -13.74 -1.95 -4.55
C LEU A 171 -13.41 -2.67 -5.87
N THR A 172 -14.38 -2.83 -6.77
CA THR A 172 -14.15 -3.43 -8.09
C THR A 172 -13.11 -2.63 -8.89
N ASN A 173 -13.12 -1.30 -8.76
CA ASN A 173 -12.21 -0.41 -9.47
C ASN A 173 -10.82 -0.29 -8.83
N LEU A 174 -10.65 -0.78 -7.61
CA LEU A 174 -9.35 -0.77 -6.94
C LEU A 174 -8.53 -2.01 -7.31
N PRO A 175 -7.20 -1.93 -7.34
CA PRO A 175 -6.37 -3.13 -7.47
C PRO A 175 -6.56 -4.02 -6.24
N ARG A 176 -6.38 -5.33 -6.41
CA ARG A 176 -6.44 -6.26 -5.28
C ARG A 176 -5.34 -5.99 -4.27
N ASN A 177 -4.13 -5.82 -4.75
CA ASN A 177 -2.97 -5.49 -3.95
C ASN A 177 -2.66 -4.00 -4.09
N PHE A 178 -2.50 -3.30 -2.99
CA PHE A 178 -2.33 -1.84 -2.96
C PHE A 178 -1.15 -1.36 -3.83
N LEU A 179 -0.04 -2.06 -3.83
CA LEU A 179 1.13 -1.70 -4.63
C LEU A 179 1.24 -2.50 -5.94
N ASP A 180 0.42 -3.52 -6.15
CA ASP A 180 0.50 -4.44 -7.28
C ASP A 180 1.94 -4.65 -7.82
N PRO A 181 2.83 -5.30 -7.04
CA PRO A 181 4.25 -5.38 -7.38
C PRO A 181 4.49 -6.15 -8.69
N GLU A 182 3.57 -7.03 -9.08
CA GLU A 182 3.68 -7.76 -10.35
C GLU A 182 3.36 -6.86 -11.54
N LYS A 183 2.35 -6.01 -11.43
CA LYS A 183 2.01 -5.03 -12.46
C LYS A 183 3.12 -4.01 -12.61
N LEU A 184 3.63 -3.48 -11.50
CA LEU A 184 4.75 -2.54 -11.50
C LEU A 184 6.00 -3.17 -12.13
N LYS A 185 6.30 -4.44 -11.80
CA LYS A 185 7.41 -5.18 -12.41
C LYS A 185 7.21 -5.36 -13.90
N LYS A 186 6.01 -5.77 -14.35
CA LYS A 186 5.68 -5.89 -15.78
C LYS A 186 5.78 -4.56 -16.52
N GLU A 187 5.31 -3.47 -15.92
CA GLU A 187 5.42 -2.13 -16.51
C GLU A 187 6.89 -1.72 -16.64
N ILE A 188 7.70 -1.91 -15.61
CA ILE A 188 9.15 -1.63 -15.64
C ILE A 188 9.85 -2.51 -16.69
N ASP A 189 9.57 -3.81 -16.72
CA ASP A 189 10.17 -4.73 -17.68
C ASP A 189 9.76 -4.39 -19.14
N SER A 190 8.49 -3.97 -19.35
CA SER A 190 8.03 -3.53 -20.67
C SER A 190 8.68 -2.22 -21.12
N GLU A 191 8.76 -1.21 -20.24
CA GLU A 191 9.45 0.05 -20.52
C GLU A 191 10.95 -0.14 -20.78
N LEU A 192 11.60 -0.99 -20.00
CA LEU A 192 13.01 -1.32 -20.22
C LEU A 192 13.21 -2.03 -21.55
N THR A 193 12.35 -2.99 -21.89
CA THR A 193 12.41 -3.71 -23.16
C THR A 193 12.18 -2.77 -24.35
N GLU A 194 11.21 -1.86 -24.24
CA GLU A 194 10.94 -0.87 -25.29
C GLU A 194 12.10 0.12 -25.44
N LYS A 195 12.64 0.64 -24.33
CA LYS A 195 13.82 1.52 -24.37
C LYS A 195 15.07 0.81 -24.90
N ILE A 196 15.31 -0.44 -24.52
CA ILE A 196 16.43 -1.22 -25.03
C ILE A 196 16.24 -1.54 -26.52
N SER A 197 15.05 -1.93 -26.95
CA SER A 197 14.77 -2.22 -28.35
C SER A 197 14.86 -0.98 -29.23
N SER A 198 14.38 0.16 -28.76
CA SER A 198 14.48 1.43 -29.50
C SER A 198 15.93 1.96 -29.58
N PHE A 199 16.77 1.63 -28.65
CA PHE A 199 18.16 2.10 -28.61
C PHE A 199 19.16 1.21 -29.37
N SER A 200 18.89 -0.11 -29.48
CA SER A 200 19.92 -1.08 -29.81
C SER A 200 20.09 -1.37 -31.30
N ILE A 201 19.05 -1.59 -32.05
CA ILE A 201 19.21 -2.19 -33.39
C ILE A 201 19.25 -1.14 -34.51
N MET A 202 18.38 -0.15 -34.46
CA MET A 202 18.29 0.85 -35.54
C MET A 202 19.48 1.83 -35.55
N LYS A 203 19.89 2.31 -34.39
CA LYS A 203 21.02 3.25 -34.28
C LYS A 203 22.35 2.57 -34.51
N LEU A 204 22.53 1.35 -34.01
CA LEU A 204 23.75 0.57 -34.28
C LEU A 204 23.83 0.21 -35.76
N GLY A 205 22.76 -0.21 -36.40
CA GLY A 205 22.66 -0.47 -37.83
C GLY A 205 22.98 0.75 -38.67
N THR A 206 22.47 1.93 -38.27
CA THR A 206 22.73 3.20 -38.99
C THR A 206 24.20 3.62 -38.87
N VAL A 207 24.79 3.49 -37.71
CA VAL A 207 26.23 3.80 -37.50
C VAL A 207 27.12 2.85 -38.28
N VAL A 208 26.84 1.56 -38.23
CA VAL A 208 27.58 0.55 -38.99
C VAL A 208 27.42 0.74 -40.50
N ALA A 209 26.23 1.07 -40.98
CA ALA A 209 26.00 1.38 -42.39
C ALA A 209 26.69 2.67 -42.80
N ALA A 210 26.67 3.73 -41.99
CA ALA A 210 27.36 4.99 -42.29
C ALA A 210 28.88 4.79 -42.35
N VAL A 211 29.47 4.04 -41.43
CA VAL A 211 30.90 3.67 -41.44
C VAL A 211 31.23 2.79 -42.63
N GLY A 212 30.35 1.84 -42.99
CA GLY A 212 30.52 0.99 -44.16
C GLY A 212 30.52 1.80 -45.47
N ILE A 213 29.62 2.76 -45.63
CA ILE A 213 29.57 3.68 -46.76
C ILE A 213 30.84 4.57 -46.81
N LEU A 214 31.27 5.11 -45.67
CA LEU A 214 32.49 5.92 -45.62
C LEU A 214 33.74 5.13 -46.01
N LEU A 215 33.84 3.89 -45.55
CA LEU A 215 34.94 2.98 -45.91
C LEU A 215 34.86 2.55 -47.40
N SER A 216 33.70 2.41 -47.99
CA SER A 216 33.53 2.05 -49.39
C SER A 216 33.86 3.20 -50.35
N LEU A 217 33.76 4.47 -49.88
CA LEU A 217 34.12 5.66 -50.63
C LEU A 217 35.67 5.95 -50.62
N LEU A 218 36.40 5.38 -49.67
CA LEU A 218 37.85 5.56 -49.56
C LEU A 218 38.65 5.08 -50.79
N PRO A 219 38.32 3.94 -51.47
CA PRO A 219 39.01 3.54 -52.68
C PRO A 219 38.78 4.46 -53.85
N LEU A 220 37.55 5.02 -53.97
CA LEU A 220 37.20 5.98 -55.01
C LEU A 220 37.86 7.35 -54.86
N GLY A 221 38.07 7.79 -53.61
CA GLY A 221 38.79 9.01 -53.29
C GLY A 221 40.30 8.84 -53.47
N ARG A 222 40.83 7.63 -53.27
CA ARG A 222 42.23 7.32 -53.38
C ARG A 222 42.83 7.56 -54.77
N ASP A 223 42.11 7.17 -55.80
CA ASP A 223 42.57 7.27 -57.18
C ASP A 223 42.44 8.69 -57.77
N TYR A 224 41.60 9.54 -57.15
CA TYR A 224 41.36 10.91 -57.63
C TYR A 224 42.16 11.98 -56.87
N TYR A 225 42.48 11.77 -55.59
CA TYR A 225 43.08 12.83 -54.74
C TYR A 225 44.46 12.51 -54.22
N PHE A 226 44.96 11.27 -54.28
CA PHE A 226 46.12 10.85 -53.52
C PHE A 226 47.24 10.18 -54.31
N SER A 227 47.35 10.48 -55.60
CA SER A 227 48.44 9.86 -56.36
C SER A 227 49.87 10.35 -56.01
N ASP A 228 50.02 11.44 -55.23
CA ASP A 228 51.36 11.98 -55.02
C ASP A 228 51.78 12.38 -53.58
N LYS A 229 50.98 12.35 -52.55
CA LYS A 229 51.46 12.89 -51.25
C LYS A 229 50.79 12.35 -49.97
N ILE A 230 50.49 11.09 -49.81
CA ILE A 230 50.10 10.62 -48.49
C ILE A 230 51.01 9.51 -47.99
N ASP A 231 51.68 9.85 -46.90
CA ASP A 231 52.45 8.91 -46.10
C ASP A 231 51.52 7.87 -45.45
N LEU A 232 51.45 6.69 -46.04
CA LEU A 232 50.66 5.53 -45.59
C LEU A 232 51.01 5.07 -44.17
N SER A 233 52.08 5.61 -43.56
CA SER A 233 52.49 5.26 -42.20
C SER A 233 51.65 5.89 -41.13
N SER A 234 51.12 7.11 -41.34
CA SER A 234 50.24 7.81 -40.37
C SER A 234 48.86 7.17 -40.30
N ILE A 235 48.27 6.79 -41.44
CA ILE A 235 46.97 6.14 -41.52
C ILE A 235 47.02 4.72 -40.90
N ARG A 236 48.14 4.02 -41.06
CA ARG A 236 48.35 2.71 -40.42
C ARG A 236 48.47 2.84 -38.89
N ALA A 237 49.06 3.91 -38.38
CA ALA A 237 49.15 4.18 -36.95
C ALA A 237 47.81 4.51 -36.35
N GLU A 238 47.01 5.38 -37.00
CA GLU A 238 45.62 5.70 -36.53
C GLU A 238 44.69 4.50 -36.57
N SER A 239 44.76 3.69 -37.65
CA SER A 239 43.97 2.45 -37.75
C SER A 239 44.36 1.43 -36.66
N LYS A 240 45.62 1.37 -36.26
CA LYS A 240 46.08 0.49 -35.18
C LYS A 240 45.59 1.01 -33.83
N GLN A 241 45.62 2.33 -33.61
CA GLN A 241 45.16 2.96 -32.40
C GLN A 241 43.63 2.81 -32.24
N ALA A 242 42.85 3.01 -33.30
CA ALA A 242 41.43 2.78 -33.31
C ALA A 242 41.03 1.31 -32.98
N LYS A 243 41.85 0.36 -33.48
CA LYS A 243 41.68 -1.08 -33.13
C LYS A 243 41.97 -1.37 -31.66
N GLU A 244 42.99 -0.74 -31.10
CA GLU A 244 43.33 -0.87 -29.68
C GLU A 244 42.25 -0.24 -28.79
N ASP A 245 41.68 0.92 -29.17
CA ASP A 245 40.61 1.58 -28.46
C ASP A 245 39.29 0.77 -28.51
N VAL A 246 38.95 0.15 -29.65
CA VAL A 246 37.79 -0.75 -29.77
C VAL A 246 38.00 -1.99 -28.89
N THR A 247 39.18 -2.54 -28.83
CA THR A 247 39.49 -3.71 -27.98
C THR A 247 39.39 -3.35 -26.50
N LYS A 248 39.82 -2.14 -26.12
CA LYS A 248 39.70 -1.61 -24.77
C LYS A 248 38.27 -1.39 -24.38
N LEU A 249 37.47 -0.76 -25.25
CA LEU A 249 36.04 -0.57 -25.05
C LEU A 249 35.27 -1.91 -24.92
N GLN A 250 35.65 -2.91 -25.72
CA GLN A 250 35.04 -4.25 -25.59
C GLN A 250 35.36 -4.89 -24.23
N LYS A 251 36.58 -4.67 -23.73
CA LYS A 251 36.99 -5.15 -22.41
C LYS A 251 36.22 -4.41 -21.31
N ASP A 252 36.14 -3.09 -21.39
CA ASP A 252 35.39 -2.26 -20.42
C ASP A 252 33.91 -2.64 -20.38
N VAL A 253 33.27 -2.92 -21.54
CA VAL A 253 31.90 -3.41 -21.64
C VAL A 253 31.76 -4.80 -21.01
N SER A 254 32.75 -5.69 -21.19
CA SER A 254 32.72 -7.02 -20.57
C SER A 254 32.91 -6.95 -19.05
N ASP A 255 33.75 -6.05 -18.57
CA ASP A 255 33.98 -5.81 -17.13
C ASP A 255 32.76 -5.15 -16.46
N LEU A 256 32.09 -4.21 -17.15
CA LEU A 256 30.82 -3.66 -16.73
C LEU A 256 29.69 -4.71 -16.68
N ARG A 257 29.65 -5.61 -17.64
CA ARG A 257 28.72 -6.73 -17.67
C ARG A 257 28.93 -7.72 -16.52
N LEU A 258 30.21 -8.00 -16.22
CA LEU A 258 30.60 -8.80 -15.05
C LEU A 258 30.24 -8.10 -13.73
N SER A 259 30.46 -6.81 -13.64
CA SER A 259 30.09 -6.00 -12.47
C SER A 259 28.59 -5.94 -12.27
N LEU A 260 27.79 -5.78 -13.35
CA LEU A 260 26.34 -5.86 -13.33
C LEU A 260 25.82 -7.26 -12.97
N SER A 261 26.46 -8.30 -13.47
CA SER A 261 26.14 -9.69 -13.11
C SER A 261 26.46 -9.98 -11.64
N ASN A 262 27.52 -9.41 -11.10
CA ASN A 262 27.88 -9.53 -9.68
C ASN A 262 26.97 -8.72 -8.76
N LEU A 263 26.47 -7.56 -9.20
CA LEU A 263 25.43 -6.79 -8.52
C LEU A 263 24.08 -7.52 -8.53
N ASN A 264 23.78 -8.25 -9.61
CA ASN A 264 22.56 -9.05 -9.71
C ASN A 264 22.66 -10.41 -8.98
N ASN A 265 23.87 -10.89 -8.70
CA ASN A 265 24.10 -12.06 -7.87
C ASN A 265 24.24 -11.70 -6.38
N ASN A 266 23.09 -11.32 -5.75
CA ASN A 266 22.73 -11.55 -4.34
C ASN A 266 23.79 -11.44 -3.21
N ASN A 267 24.98 -10.91 -3.45
CA ASN A 267 25.96 -10.82 -2.37
C ASN A 267 25.66 -9.70 -1.37
N GLU A 268 25.08 -8.58 -1.81
CA GLU A 268 24.61 -7.56 -0.87
C GLU A 268 23.31 -7.96 -0.16
N LEU A 269 22.40 -8.65 -0.85
CA LEU A 269 21.18 -9.19 -0.25
C LEU A 269 21.49 -10.34 0.73
N SER A 270 22.51 -11.15 0.47
CA SER A 270 22.94 -12.20 1.40
C SER A 270 23.69 -11.63 2.60
N ALA A 271 24.46 -10.56 2.41
CA ALA A 271 25.11 -9.84 3.52
C ALA A 271 24.07 -9.14 4.41
N LEU A 272 23.10 -8.42 3.81
CA LEU A 272 21.98 -7.81 4.55
C LEU A 272 21.10 -8.85 5.27
N ARG A 273 20.92 -10.02 4.69
CA ARG A 273 20.21 -11.12 5.35
C ARG A 273 21.01 -11.71 6.51
N GLY A 274 22.33 -11.83 6.35
CA GLY A 274 23.24 -12.21 7.43
C GLY A 274 23.25 -11.21 8.57
N ASP A 275 23.26 -9.92 8.27
CA ASP A 275 23.21 -8.84 9.25
C ASP A 275 21.85 -8.80 9.98
N MET A 276 20.74 -9.03 9.28
CA MET A 276 19.41 -9.16 9.88
C MET A 276 19.30 -10.39 10.79
N GLU A 277 19.88 -11.53 10.42
CA GLU A 277 19.89 -12.71 11.29
C GLU A 277 20.78 -12.49 12.52
N ALA A 278 21.90 -11.79 12.38
CA ALA A 278 22.75 -11.40 13.50
C ALA A 278 22.02 -10.46 14.47
N ILE A 279 21.33 -9.44 13.95
CA ILE A 279 20.51 -8.52 14.77
C ILE A 279 19.38 -9.29 15.48
N LYS A 280 18.71 -10.21 14.79
CA LYS A 280 17.65 -11.04 15.37
C LYS A 280 18.19 -11.91 16.53
N SER A 281 19.37 -12.51 16.37
CA SER A 281 20.00 -13.31 17.42
C SER A 281 20.37 -12.46 18.65
N ILE A 282 20.81 -11.22 18.45
CA ILE A 282 21.10 -10.26 19.55
C ILE A 282 19.81 -9.87 20.28
N ILE A 283 18.72 -9.64 19.56
CA ILE A 283 17.42 -9.32 20.18
C ILE A 283 16.90 -10.52 20.99
N GLU A 284 17.01 -11.72 20.46
CA GLU A 284 16.58 -12.95 21.16
C GLU A 284 17.44 -13.26 22.40
N SER A 285 18.74 -12.99 22.35
CA SER A 285 19.61 -13.12 23.52
C SER A 285 19.30 -12.08 24.60
N SER A 286 19.05 -10.82 24.19
CA SER A 286 18.67 -9.74 25.11
C SER A 286 17.29 -9.93 25.75
N ALA A 287 16.38 -10.63 25.06
CA ALA A 287 15.07 -10.99 25.61
C ALA A 287 15.18 -12.13 26.64
N LYS A 288 16.11 -13.06 26.46
CA LYS A 288 16.37 -14.15 27.41
C LYS A 288 16.99 -13.67 28.72
N ASP A 289 17.87 -12.69 28.66
CA ASP A 289 18.48 -12.11 29.87
C ASP A 289 17.48 -11.31 30.73
N LYS A 290 16.40 -10.78 30.14
CA LYS A 290 15.36 -10.07 30.88
C LYS A 290 14.32 -10.98 31.55
N THR A 291 14.20 -12.23 31.16
CA THR A 291 13.25 -13.19 31.77
C THR A 291 13.84 -14.08 32.83
N GLY A 292 15.17 -14.04 33.04
CA GLY A 292 15.86 -14.81 34.07
C GLY A 292 15.91 -14.19 35.46
N GLY A 293 15.35 -13.01 35.68
CA GLY A 293 15.56 -12.22 36.90
C GLY A 293 14.37 -12.08 37.85
N LEU A 294 13.32 -12.88 37.74
CA LEU A 294 12.14 -12.77 38.62
C LEU A 294 11.70 -14.15 39.16
N SER A 295 12.45 -14.70 40.09
CA SER A 295 11.92 -15.68 41.03
C SER A 295 12.75 -15.72 42.30
N SER A 296 12.40 -14.93 43.31
CA SER A 296 12.59 -15.24 44.72
C SER A 296 11.61 -14.41 45.55
N GLU A 297 10.42 -14.96 45.78
CA GLU A 297 9.61 -14.58 46.94
C GLU A 297 10.21 -15.17 48.21
N PRO A 298 10.30 -14.41 49.31
CA PRO A 298 10.64 -14.94 50.61
C PRO A 298 9.40 -15.55 51.28
N PRO A 299 9.55 -16.56 52.16
CA PRO A 299 8.44 -17.17 52.85
C PRO A 299 7.89 -16.27 53.95
N VAL A 300 6.56 -16.21 54.03
CA VAL A 300 5.82 -15.56 55.10
C VAL A 300 5.75 -16.53 56.28
N ASN A 301 6.26 -16.09 57.46
CA ASN A 301 5.83 -16.57 58.75
C ASN A 301 4.59 -15.80 59.23
#